data_907aaa36d1e26acb1c38effbbb013f16
#
_entry.id   907aaa36d1e26acb1c38effbbb013f16
#
_cell.length_a   1.000
_cell.length_b   1.000
_cell.length_c   1.000
_cell.angle_alpha   90.00
_cell.angle_beta   90.00
_cell.angle_gamma   90.00
#
_symmetry.space_group_name_H-M   'P 1'
#
loop_
_entity.id
_entity.type
_entity.pdbx_description
1 polymer ?
#
loop_
_entity_poly.entity_id
_entity_poly.type
_entity_poly.pdbx_seq_one_letter_code
_entity_poly.pdbx_strand_id
1 'polypeptide(L)'
;EKDEIVAEVVKPELPDIILRKSKVKSGQSDVLVVGAGPVGLTLAMDLARSGVRVTVVEVRRFGEPPNVKCNHVSARSMENFRRLGVAPSLREAGLPEDYPNDVVFRTAMTGTELTRIPIPCRKNRYTERGGPDTEWDTPEPPHRINQIYLEPLLLKHAVAQDGVTLINRTQVTDFVQDEHG
;
A
#
# COMPACT_ATOMS: atom_id res chain seq x y z
N GLU A 1 13.24 -9.15 -40.54
CA GLU A 1 13.82 -9.24 -39.17
C GLU A 1 12.88 -8.47 -38.26
N LYS A 2 12.19 -9.19 -37.39
CA LYS A 2 11.32 -8.59 -36.37
C LYS A 2 12.15 -8.49 -35.10
N ASP A 3 12.50 -7.28 -34.71
CA ASP A 3 13.14 -7.02 -33.43
C ASP A 3 12.14 -7.33 -32.32
N GLU A 4 12.38 -8.43 -31.64
CA GLU A 4 11.64 -8.87 -30.47
C GLU A 4 12.14 -8.05 -29.28
N ILE A 5 11.34 -7.03 -28.87
CA ILE A 5 11.64 -6.26 -27.66
C ILE A 5 11.34 -7.17 -26.46
N VAL A 6 12.35 -7.84 -25.95
CA VAL A 6 12.29 -8.54 -24.67
C VAL A 6 12.41 -7.49 -23.56
N ALA A 7 11.29 -7.09 -22.97
CA ALA A 7 11.31 -6.28 -21.77
C ALA A 7 11.82 -7.13 -20.60
N GLU A 8 13.05 -6.92 -20.21
CA GLU A 8 13.63 -7.51 -19.02
C GLU A 8 12.95 -6.90 -17.79
N VAL A 9 12.03 -7.66 -17.18
CA VAL A 9 11.41 -7.28 -15.92
C VAL A 9 12.45 -7.44 -14.82
N VAL A 10 13.15 -6.37 -14.51
CA VAL A 10 14.01 -6.30 -13.32
C VAL A 10 13.11 -6.47 -12.10
N LYS A 11 13.10 -7.67 -11.52
CA LYS A 11 12.50 -7.88 -10.20
C LYS A 11 13.36 -7.13 -9.19
N PRO A 12 12.79 -6.17 -8.42
CA PRO A 12 13.57 -5.55 -7.36
C PRO A 12 14.02 -6.66 -6.41
N GLU A 13 15.32 -6.82 -6.25
CA GLU A 13 15.89 -7.63 -5.19
C GLU A 13 15.47 -6.98 -3.87
N LEU A 14 14.48 -7.59 -3.23
CA LEU A 14 14.15 -7.23 -1.86
C LEU A 14 15.37 -7.60 -1.01
N PRO A 15 15.96 -6.66 -0.27
CA PRO A 15 17.06 -6.99 0.63
C PRO A 15 16.59 -8.11 1.54
N ASP A 16 17.47 -9.09 1.78
CA ASP A 16 17.24 -10.17 2.74
C ASP A 16 16.86 -9.55 4.09
N ILE A 17 15.58 -9.34 4.28
CA ILE A 17 15.07 -8.92 5.59
C ILE A 17 15.23 -10.17 6.45
N ILE A 18 16.30 -10.17 7.23
CA ILE A 18 16.52 -11.16 8.27
C ILE A 18 15.26 -11.14 9.13
N LEU A 19 14.41 -12.14 8.92
CA LEU A 19 13.31 -12.41 9.82
C LEU A 19 13.92 -12.54 11.20
N ARG A 20 13.84 -11.51 12.02
CA ARG A 20 14.02 -11.71 13.44
C ARG A 20 12.97 -12.75 13.80
N LYS A 21 13.42 -13.99 13.95
CA LYS A 21 12.63 -15.02 14.60
C LYS A 21 12.37 -14.48 16.00
N SER A 22 11.36 -13.62 16.12
CA SER A 22 10.78 -13.40 17.42
C SER A 22 10.34 -14.80 17.85
N LYS A 23 10.95 -15.32 18.90
CA LYS A 23 10.43 -16.48 19.60
C LYS A 23 9.06 -16.03 20.10
N VAL A 24 8.06 -16.17 19.24
CA VAL A 24 6.67 -16.05 19.67
C VAL A 24 6.49 -17.22 20.63
N LYS A 25 6.73 -16.96 21.90
CA LYS A 25 6.18 -17.80 22.97
C LYS A 25 4.69 -17.81 22.68
N SER A 26 4.10 -18.96 22.55
CA SER A 26 2.67 -19.20 22.41
C SER A 26 1.91 -18.15 23.21
N GLY A 27 1.43 -17.13 22.46
CA GLY A 27 0.90 -16.42 23.23
C GLY A 27 0.06 -15.21 23.21
N GLN A 28 0.40 -14.21 23.62
CA GLN A 28 -0.50 -13.11 23.93
C GLN A 28 -0.17 -11.93 23.02
N SER A 29 -1.05 -11.75 22.06
CA SER A 29 -1.19 -10.52 21.30
C SER A 29 -2.43 -9.80 21.85
N ASP A 30 -2.38 -8.49 21.95
CA ASP A 30 -3.55 -7.71 22.34
C ASP A 30 -4.57 -7.64 21.18
N VAL A 31 -4.05 -7.67 19.95
CA VAL A 31 -4.86 -7.67 18.72
C VAL A 31 -4.28 -8.64 17.68
N LEU A 32 -5.16 -9.45 17.10
CA LEU A 32 -4.87 -10.29 15.94
C LEU A 32 -5.47 -9.64 14.68
N VAL A 33 -4.62 -9.35 13.70
CA VAL A 33 -5.03 -8.83 12.38
C VAL A 33 -4.93 -9.96 11.36
N VAL A 34 -6.03 -10.27 10.70
CA VAL A 34 -6.09 -11.31 9.67
C VAL A 34 -5.92 -10.68 8.29
N GLY A 35 -4.80 -10.96 7.65
CA GLY A 35 -4.40 -10.45 6.34
C GLY A 35 -3.38 -9.31 6.41
N ALA A 36 -2.24 -9.47 5.72
CA ALA A 36 -1.18 -8.48 5.57
C ALA A 36 -1.32 -7.67 4.26
N GLY A 37 -2.53 -7.35 3.86
CA GLY A 37 -2.80 -6.39 2.80
C GLY A 37 -2.65 -4.94 3.28
N PRO A 38 -2.87 -3.94 2.40
CA PRO A 38 -2.68 -2.52 2.75
C PRO A 38 -3.47 -2.09 3.99
N VAL A 39 -4.68 -2.58 4.16
CA VAL A 39 -5.54 -2.23 5.32
C VAL A 39 -4.99 -2.84 6.61
N GLY A 40 -4.69 -4.14 6.60
CA GLY A 40 -4.19 -4.84 7.79
C GLY A 40 -2.83 -4.32 8.25
N LEU A 41 -1.90 -4.06 7.31
CA LEU A 41 -0.60 -3.49 7.63
C LEU A 41 -0.72 -2.06 8.17
N THR A 42 -1.63 -1.24 7.63
CA THR A 42 -1.87 0.12 8.13
C THR A 42 -2.43 0.09 9.54
N LEU A 43 -3.41 -0.78 9.80
CA LEU A 43 -3.99 -0.97 11.12
C LEU A 43 -2.93 -1.45 12.13
N ALA A 44 -2.11 -2.43 11.75
CA ALA A 44 -1.06 -2.95 12.62
C ALA A 44 -0.06 -1.87 13.03
N MET A 45 0.38 -1.04 12.08
CA MET A 45 1.27 0.08 12.36
C MET A 45 0.64 1.11 13.29
N ASP A 46 -0.64 1.41 13.12
CA ASP A 46 -1.34 2.41 13.92
C ASP A 46 -1.55 1.94 15.36
N LEU A 47 -1.93 0.70 15.54
CA LEU A 47 -2.07 0.06 16.85
C LEU A 47 -0.72 -0.01 17.57
N ALA A 48 0.34 -0.44 16.88
CA ALA A 48 1.68 -0.53 17.47
C ALA A 48 2.20 0.84 17.95
N ARG A 49 1.95 1.91 17.18
CA ARG A 49 2.25 3.28 17.63
C ARG A 49 1.52 3.69 18.91
N SER A 50 0.39 3.10 19.16
CA SER A 50 -0.42 3.32 20.37
C SER A 50 -0.02 2.37 21.51
N GLY A 51 1.08 1.61 21.35
CA GLY A 51 1.60 0.69 22.38
C GLY A 51 0.89 -0.67 22.42
N VAL A 52 0.03 -0.98 21.45
CA VAL A 52 -0.69 -2.24 21.34
C VAL A 52 0.19 -3.29 20.67
N ARG A 53 0.26 -4.50 21.24
CA ARG A 53 0.96 -5.63 20.63
C ARG A 53 0.06 -6.28 19.59
N VAL A 54 0.54 -6.30 18.33
CA VAL A 54 -0.24 -6.77 17.19
C VAL A 54 0.43 -7.97 16.55
N THR A 55 -0.35 -9.03 16.36
CA THR A 55 0.04 -10.13 15.50
C THR A 55 -0.74 -10.05 14.20
N VAL A 56 -0.03 -10.01 13.08
CA VAL A 56 -0.61 -10.06 11.73
C VAL A 56 -0.38 -11.45 11.18
N VAL A 57 -1.44 -12.13 10.74
CA VAL A 57 -1.37 -13.44 10.07
C VAL A 57 -1.70 -13.28 8.59
N GLU A 58 -0.92 -13.94 7.73
CA GLU A 58 -1.04 -13.85 6.28
C GLU A 58 -0.86 -15.23 5.62
N VAL A 59 -1.75 -15.57 4.70
CA VAL A 59 -1.70 -16.87 3.98
C VAL A 59 -0.56 -16.95 2.98
N ARG A 60 -0.19 -15.82 2.39
CA ARG A 60 0.90 -15.73 1.41
C ARG A 60 2.26 -15.93 2.08
N ARG A 61 3.25 -16.32 1.27
CA ARG A 61 4.65 -16.30 1.70
C ARG A 61 5.10 -14.86 1.92
N PHE A 62 6.12 -14.71 2.73
CA PHE A 62 6.79 -13.43 2.86
C PHE A 62 7.35 -12.97 1.51
N GLY A 63 7.11 -11.72 1.13
CA GLY A 63 7.56 -11.17 -0.15
C GLY A 63 6.80 -11.68 -1.38
N GLU A 64 5.77 -12.51 -1.23
CA GLU A 64 4.92 -12.91 -2.35
C GLU A 64 4.15 -11.69 -2.87
N PRO A 65 4.24 -11.40 -4.19
CA PRO A 65 3.58 -10.23 -4.75
C PRO A 65 2.07 -10.27 -4.54
N PRO A 66 1.44 -9.15 -4.22
CA PRO A 66 -0.01 -9.06 -4.16
C PRO A 66 -0.62 -9.12 -5.56
N ASN A 67 -1.89 -9.46 -5.64
CA ASN A 67 -2.64 -9.28 -6.88
C ASN A 67 -2.70 -7.80 -7.27
N VAL A 68 -2.58 -7.53 -8.57
CA VAL A 68 -2.73 -6.17 -9.11
C VAL A 68 -4.18 -5.74 -8.96
N LYS A 69 -4.46 -4.79 -8.07
CA LYS A 69 -5.83 -4.32 -7.80
C LYS A 69 -5.97 -2.81 -7.95
N CYS A 70 -5.18 -2.05 -7.23
CA CYS A 70 -5.34 -0.61 -7.10
C CYS A 70 -4.11 0.13 -7.62
N ASN A 71 -4.34 1.26 -8.26
CA ASN A 71 -3.27 2.17 -8.71
C ASN A 71 -3.45 3.60 -8.19
N HIS A 72 -4.42 3.80 -7.28
CA HIS A 72 -4.73 5.10 -6.73
C HIS A 72 -4.92 5.01 -5.23
N VAL A 73 -4.28 5.92 -4.51
CA VAL A 73 -4.40 6.11 -3.07
C VAL A 73 -5.03 7.46 -2.80
N SER A 74 -6.14 7.49 -2.09
CA SER A 74 -6.86 8.72 -1.76
C SER A 74 -6.04 9.66 -0.87
N ALA A 75 -6.39 10.94 -0.88
CA ALA A 75 -5.78 11.96 -0.03
C ALA A 75 -5.86 11.57 1.46
N ARG A 76 -7.01 11.06 1.91
CA ARG A 76 -7.19 10.59 3.30
C ARG A 76 -6.25 9.43 3.66
N SER A 77 -6.06 8.47 2.76
CA SER A 77 -5.12 7.37 2.98
C SER A 77 -3.68 7.87 3.01
N MET A 78 -3.32 8.83 2.14
CA MET A 78 -1.99 9.45 2.17
C MET A 78 -1.72 10.24 3.45
N GLU A 79 -2.73 10.87 4.04
CA GLU A 79 -2.62 11.51 5.36
C GLU A 79 -2.32 10.49 6.46
N ASN A 80 -3.00 9.34 6.46
CA ASN A 80 -2.70 8.25 7.39
C ASN A 80 -1.26 7.75 7.18
N PHE A 81 -0.83 7.56 5.95
CA PHE A 81 0.54 7.15 5.65
C PHE A 81 1.58 8.20 6.06
N ARG A 82 1.25 9.50 5.94
CA ARG A 82 2.09 10.57 6.48
C ARG A 82 2.22 10.47 7.99
N ARG A 83 1.12 10.30 8.71
CA ARG A 83 1.11 10.12 10.17
C ARG A 83 1.92 8.90 10.61
N LEU A 84 1.90 7.83 9.81
CA LEU A 84 2.69 6.62 10.05
C LEU A 84 4.15 6.72 9.57
N GLY A 85 4.53 7.82 8.92
CA GLY A 85 5.89 8.01 8.40
C GLY A 85 6.20 7.27 7.09
N VAL A 86 5.18 6.73 6.42
CA VAL A 86 5.34 5.92 5.20
C VAL A 86 5.21 6.75 3.91
N ALA A 87 4.51 7.89 3.96
CA ALA A 87 4.19 8.68 2.78
C ALA A 87 5.40 9.05 1.91
N PRO A 88 6.58 9.46 2.43
CA PRO A 88 7.74 9.77 1.60
C PRO A 88 8.16 8.59 0.71
N SER A 89 8.30 7.39 1.28
CA SER A 89 8.67 6.18 0.53
C SER A 89 7.65 5.84 -0.56
N LEU A 90 6.36 6.04 -0.27
CA LEU A 90 5.30 5.82 -1.26
C LEU A 90 5.34 6.84 -2.40
N ARG A 91 5.64 8.12 -2.09
CA ARG A 91 5.80 9.17 -3.10
C ARG A 91 6.95 8.88 -4.04
N GLU A 92 8.07 8.38 -3.51
CA GLU A 92 9.25 8.01 -4.29
C GLU A 92 9.00 6.81 -5.20
N ALA A 93 8.31 5.79 -4.72
CA ALA A 93 8.03 4.56 -5.46
C ALA A 93 6.84 4.66 -6.44
N GLY A 94 6.05 5.72 -6.36
CA GLY A 94 4.88 5.92 -7.22
C GLY A 94 5.21 6.65 -8.51
N LEU A 95 4.17 7.03 -9.24
CA LEU A 95 4.34 7.79 -10.47
C LEU A 95 4.88 9.20 -10.18
N PRO A 96 5.66 9.79 -11.11
CA PRO A 96 6.19 11.14 -10.97
C PRO A 96 5.13 12.19 -10.64
N GLU A 97 5.54 13.29 -10.06
CA GLU A 97 4.59 14.34 -9.62
C GLU A 97 3.89 15.06 -10.78
N ASP A 98 4.50 15.08 -11.94
CA ASP A 98 3.98 15.66 -13.18
C ASP A 98 3.22 14.65 -14.05
N TYR A 99 3.07 13.39 -13.58
CA TYR A 99 2.32 12.38 -14.32
C TYR A 99 0.84 12.78 -14.44
N PRO A 100 0.25 12.78 -15.65
CA PRO A 100 -1.15 13.12 -15.87
C PRO A 100 -2.09 12.17 -15.15
N ASN A 101 -3.10 12.72 -14.46
CA ASN A 101 -4.12 11.93 -13.75
C ASN A 101 -5.45 11.87 -14.51
N ASP A 102 -5.51 12.44 -15.70
CA ASP A 102 -6.73 12.53 -16.51
C ASP A 102 -7.41 11.18 -16.69
N VAL A 103 -8.72 11.20 -16.73
CA VAL A 103 -9.53 10.06 -17.20
C VAL A 103 -9.86 10.30 -18.66
N VAL A 104 -9.40 9.40 -19.53
CA VAL A 104 -9.54 9.52 -20.99
C VAL A 104 -10.41 8.39 -21.51
N PHE A 105 -11.44 8.75 -22.26
CA PHE A 105 -12.30 7.80 -22.97
C PHE A 105 -11.88 7.73 -24.44
N ARG A 106 -11.60 6.52 -24.93
CA ARG A 106 -11.13 6.28 -26.29
C ARG A 106 -11.89 5.11 -26.92
N THR A 107 -11.93 5.08 -28.25
CA THR A 107 -12.51 3.96 -29.00
C THR A 107 -11.72 2.66 -28.85
N ALA A 108 -10.41 2.77 -28.66
CA ALA A 108 -9.46 1.69 -28.37
C ALA A 108 -8.23 2.29 -27.69
N MET A 109 -7.30 1.47 -27.20
CA MET A 109 -6.09 1.91 -26.50
C MET A 109 -5.32 2.99 -27.32
N THR A 110 -5.18 2.79 -28.62
CA THR A 110 -4.53 3.71 -29.58
C THR A 110 -5.53 4.43 -30.49
N GLY A 111 -6.83 4.31 -30.21
CA GLY A 111 -7.89 4.86 -31.03
C GLY A 111 -8.16 6.34 -30.78
N THR A 112 -9.27 6.81 -31.39
CA THR A 112 -9.71 8.21 -31.28
C THR A 112 -10.13 8.52 -29.84
N GLU A 113 -9.66 9.64 -29.32
CA GLU A 113 -10.13 10.19 -28.05
C GLU A 113 -11.54 10.76 -28.23
N LEU A 114 -12.47 10.29 -27.39
CA LEU A 114 -13.87 10.71 -27.41
C LEU A 114 -14.09 11.89 -26.46
N THR A 115 -13.55 11.77 -25.25
CA THR A 115 -13.63 12.84 -24.24
C THR A 115 -12.56 12.62 -23.17
N ARG A 116 -12.31 13.68 -22.42
CA ARG A 116 -11.32 13.70 -21.33
C ARG A 116 -11.88 14.44 -20.13
N ILE A 117 -11.68 13.89 -18.95
CA ILE A 117 -11.87 14.57 -17.68
C ILE A 117 -10.48 14.98 -17.19
N PRO A 118 -10.11 16.25 -17.27
CA PRO A 118 -8.81 16.71 -16.81
C PRO A 118 -8.75 16.65 -15.28
N ILE A 119 -7.70 16.02 -14.75
CA ILE A 119 -7.41 15.98 -13.33
C ILE A 119 -5.97 16.47 -13.15
N PRO A 120 -5.72 17.55 -12.38
CA PRO A 120 -4.39 18.07 -12.20
C PRO A 120 -3.40 17.01 -11.73
N CYS A 121 -2.19 17.03 -12.26
CA CYS A 121 -1.12 16.21 -11.73
C CYS A 121 -0.77 16.65 -10.30
N ARG A 122 -0.09 15.80 -9.54
CA ARG A 122 0.25 16.08 -8.13
C ARG A 122 1.01 17.40 -7.97
N LYS A 123 1.91 17.72 -8.90
CA LYS A 123 2.68 18.98 -8.92
C LYS A 123 1.78 20.20 -8.94
N ASN A 124 0.68 20.16 -9.70
CA ASN A 124 -0.20 21.31 -9.94
C ASN A 124 -1.42 21.35 -9.01
N ARG A 125 -1.63 20.35 -8.15
CA ARG A 125 -2.86 20.22 -7.34
C ARG A 125 -3.11 21.35 -6.35
N TYR A 126 -2.09 22.08 -5.96
CA TYR A 126 -2.24 23.22 -5.08
C TYR A 126 -2.53 24.53 -5.83
N THR A 127 -2.24 24.58 -7.12
CA THR A 127 -2.42 25.76 -7.98
C THR A 127 -3.64 25.63 -8.88
N GLU A 128 -3.97 24.43 -9.35
CA GLU A 128 -5.11 24.12 -10.21
C GLU A 128 -6.25 23.56 -9.37
N ARG A 129 -7.26 24.38 -9.06
CA ARG A 129 -8.40 24.00 -8.25
C ARG A 129 -9.71 24.21 -9.01
N GLY A 130 -10.80 23.63 -8.46
CA GLY A 130 -12.13 23.76 -9.05
C GLY A 130 -12.46 22.73 -10.13
N GLY A 131 -11.66 21.67 -10.25
CA GLY A 131 -11.91 20.53 -11.12
C GLY A 131 -12.11 19.23 -10.36
N PRO A 132 -12.39 18.12 -11.06
CA PRO A 132 -12.52 16.80 -10.43
C PRO A 132 -11.27 16.45 -9.62
N ASP A 133 -11.46 15.81 -8.46
CA ASP A 133 -10.40 15.33 -7.57
C ASP A 133 -9.36 16.41 -7.18
N THR A 134 -9.81 17.65 -7.03
CA THR A 134 -8.96 18.79 -6.62
C THR A 134 -9.30 19.32 -5.22
N GLU A 135 -10.45 18.92 -4.66
CA GLU A 135 -10.90 19.31 -3.33
C GLU A 135 -10.72 18.13 -2.36
N TRP A 136 -9.92 18.34 -1.33
CA TRP A 136 -9.74 17.38 -0.23
C TRP A 136 -9.36 18.16 1.04
N ASP A 137 -9.90 17.70 2.16
CA ASP A 137 -9.71 18.33 3.47
C ASP A 137 -8.49 17.76 4.22
N THR A 138 -7.42 17.42 3.50
CA THR A 138 -6.20 16.89 4.08
C THR A 138 -4.97 17.60 3.54
N PRO A 139 -3.86 17.65 4.30
CA PRO A 139 -2.61 18.24 3.82
C PRO A 139 -1.92 17.42 2.73
N GLU A 140 -2.36 16.19 2.49
CA GLU A 140 -1.77 15.29 1.51
C GLU A 140 -2.63 15.20 0.25
N PRO A 141 -2.07 15.43 -0.96
CA PRO A 141 -2.77 15.11 -2.20
C PRO A 141 -2.86 13.60 -2.39
N PRO A 142 -3.82 13.11 -3.20
CA PRO A 142 -3.86 11.72 -3.61
C PRO A 142 -2.57 11.31 -4.32
N HIS A 143 -2.39 9.99 -4.49
CA HIS A 143 -1.17 9.47 -5.08
C HIS A 143 -1.45 8.31 -6.03
N ARG A 144 -0.69 8.26 -7.14
CA ARG A 144 -0.71 7.15 -8.09
C ARG A 144 0.45 6.21 -7.80
N ILE A 145 0.11 5.04 -7.28
CA ILE A 145 1.05 3.94 -7.03
C ILE A 145 0.29 2.63 -7.17
N ASN A 146 0.86 1.67 -7.90
CA ASN A 146 0.27 0.35 -7.98
C ASN A 146 0.47 -0.43 -6.68
N GLN A 147 -0.51 -1.25 -6.31
CA GLN A 147 -0.47 -2.06 -5.09
C GLN A 147 0.75 -2.97 -5.01
N ILE A 148 1.27 -3.43 -6.13
CA ILE A 148 2.50 -4.26 -6.17
C ILE A 148 3.74 -3.55 -5.60
N TYR A 149 3.76 -2.21 -5.63
CA TYR A 149 4.81 -1.38 -5.02
C TYR A 149 4.42 -0.86 -3.63
N LEU A 150 3.13 -0.54 -3.45
CA LEU A 150 2.58 -0.03 -2.20
C LEU A 150 2.75 -1.05 -1.06
N GLU A 151 2.29 -2.28 -1.28
CA GLU A 151 2.19 -3.29 -0.22
C GLU A 151 3.55 -3.73 0.34
N PRO A 152 4.60 -3.96 -0.48
CA PRO A 152 5.94 -4.26 0.04
C PRO A 152 6.52 -3.14 0.91
N LEU A 153 6.22 -1.87 0.59
CA LEU A 153 6.66 -0.74 1.40
C LEU A 153 5.93 -0.69 2.75
N LEU A 154 4.61 -0.87 2.73
CA LEU A 154 3.83 -0.98 3.97
C LEU A 154 4.33 -2.14 4.83
N LEU A 155 4.59 -3.30 4.22
CA LEU A 155 5.13 -4.46 4.91
C LEU A 155 6.47 -4.14 5.58
N LYS A 156 7.40 -3.54 4.84
CA LYS A 156 8.72 -3.13 5.35
C LYS A 156 8.58 -2.21 6.57
N HIS A 157 7.70 -1.22 6.50
CA HIS A 157 7.48 -0.29 7.60
C HIS A 157 6.78 -0.96 8.79
N ALA A 158 5.83 -1.86 8.55
CA ALA A 158 5.12 -2.55 9.62
C ALA A 158 6.03 -3.48 10.41
N VAL A 159 6.82 -4.32 9.74
CA VAL A 159 7.73 -5.26 10.43
C VAL A 159 8.92 -4.60 11.11
N ALA A 160 9.20 -3.34 10.78
CA ALA A 160 10.24 -2.54 11.44
C ALA A 160 9.75 -1.92 12.77
N GLN A 161 8.45 -1.94 13.05
CA GLN A 161 7.91 -1.38 14.29
C GLN A 161 7.98 -2.39 15.44
N ASP A 162 8.40 -1.92 16.58
CA ASP A 162 8.27 -2.68 17.83
C ASP A 162 6.76 -2.91 18.10
N GLY A 163 6.42 -4.12 18.53
CA GLY A 163 5.02 -4.48 18.81
C GLY A 163 4.27 -5.09 17.63
N VAL A 164 4.82 -5.12 16.42
CA VAL A 164 4.25 -5.84 15.28
C VAL A 164 4.95 -7.18 15.07
N THR A 165 4.17 -8.25 15.09
CA THR A 165 4.62 -9.60 14.73
C THR A 165 3.90 -10.05 13.47
N LEU A 166 4.63 -10.48 12.43
CA LEU A 166 4.06 -11.01 11.20
C LEU A 166 4.29 -12.53 11.12
N ILE A 167 3.21 -13.27 10.85
CA ILE A 167 3.24 -14.72 10.65
C ILE A 167 2.68 -15.03 9.26
N ASN A 168 3.56 -15.42 8.35
CA ASN A 168 3.19 -15.81 6.99
C ASN A 168 2.83 -17.30 6.89
N ARG A 169 2.23 -17.72 5.77
CA ARG A 169 1.76 -19.09 5.49
C ARG A 169 0.82 -19.61 6.57
N THR A 170 0.01 -18.73 7.11
CA THR A 170 -0.90 -19.04 8.20
C THR A 170 -2.30 -18.61 7.82
N GLN A 171 -3.22 -19.54 7.85
CA GLN A 171 -4.64 -19.33 7.60
C GLN A 171 -5.38 -19.37 8.93
N VAL A 172 -6.20 -18.36 9.20
CA VAL A 172 -7.18 -18.40 10.28
C VAL A 172 -8.41 -19.14 9.76
N THR A 173 -8.76 -20.22 10.41
CA THR A 173 -9.89 -21.08 10.01
C THR A 173 -11.13 -20.84 10.86
N ASP A 174 -10.93 -20.44 12.12
CA ASP A 174 -12.02 -20.21 13.05
C ASP A 174 -11.55 -19.33 14.22
N PHE A 175 -12.48 -18.81 15.00
CA PHE A 175 -12.21 -18.13 16.26
C PHE A 175 -13.31 -18.47 17.29
N VAL A 176 -12.96 -18.41 18.54
CA VAL A 176 -13.89 -18.59 19.65
C VAL A 176 -13.81 -17.36 20.54
N GLN A 177 -14.95 -16.83 20.90
CA GLN A 177 -15.08 -15.74 21.85
C GLN A 177 -15.68 -16.27 23.15
N ASP A 178 -15.10 -15.93 24.27
CA ASP A 178 -15.59 -16.24 25.59
C ASP A 178 -15.86 -14.99 26.45
N GLU A 179 -16.09 -15.17 27.74
CA GLU A 179 -16.36 -14.04 28.66
C GLU A 179 -15.15 -13.11 28.88
N HIS A 180 -13.97 -13.49 28.40
CA HIS A 180 -12.72 -12.76 28.57
C HIS A 180 -12.22 -12.15 27.24
N GLY A 181 -12.87 -12.41 26.11
CA GLY A 181 -12.53 -11.86 24.79
C GLY A 181 -12.55 -12.83 23.63
#